data_9e50f359b472fb0473d759ba5139543a
#
_entry.id   9e50f359b472fb0473d759ba5139543a
#
_cell.length_a   1.000
_cell.length_b   1.000
_cell.length_c   1.000
_cell.angle_alpha   90.00
_cell.angle_beta   90.00
_cell.angle_gamma   90.00
#
_symmetry.space_group_name_H-M   'P 1'
#
loop_
_entity.id
_entity.type
_entity.pdbx_description
1 polymer ?
#
loop_
_entity_poly.entity_id
_entity_poly.type
_entity_poly.pdbx_seq_one_letter_code
_entity_poly.pdbx_strand_id
1 'polypeptide(L)'
;MKDELLFISVSSAALCFVYVTVLSIFSYSVFENDNIISSIREICFSASLVALGMVSTSLSTSAATLIQLGVFFLSYYFAYKINRCYVAGVRYTSVNLDGKVYIITGSNTGLGFETAKQIASMGGTIILACRSVEKAKAAKEIILAATTCSVTKVIVLKLDLCGFDSVRKFVKEFRLLNLPLHGLINNAGVMQNDRTLTQDGFEMVFTANHLSHFLLTNLLLPELELTKGRVVNVTSSLHKSLREFNFDDVMSERSYSLFGTYAQSKLANIMFTFELQKRYALSNLNPVHFNVHLLFIFCIHLSCILLRQSNALCV
;
A
#
# COMPACT_ATOMS: atom_id res chain seq x y z
N MET A 1 -34.56 30.31 29.08
CA MET A 1 -35.13 29.01 28.66
C MET A 1 -35.39 28.93 27.15
N LYS A 2 -36.09 29.86 26.50
CA LYS A 2 -36.26 29.85 25.01
C LYS A 2 -34.95 30.08 24.26
N ASP A 3 -34.13 31.01 24.74
CA ASP A 3 -32.86 31.37 24.09
C ASP A 3 -31.76 30.28 24.26
N GLU A 4 -31.76 29.58 25.37
CA GLU A 4 -30.84 28.42 25.58
C GLU A 4 -31.21 27.23 24.68
N LEU A 5 -32.50 26.96 24.49
CA LEU A 5 -32.99 25.95 23.56
C LEU A 5 -32.65 26.28 22.09
N LEU A 6 -32.67 27.55 21.73
CA LEU A 6 -32.29 28.03 20.40
C LEU A 6 -30.78 27.86 20.18
N PHE A 7 -29.95 28.16 21.18
CA PHE A 7 -28.50 28.01 21.12
C PHE A 7 -28.05 26.56 21.01
N ILE A 8 -28.72 25.66 21.74
CA ILE A 8 -28.45 24.20 21.70
C ILE A 8 -28.88 23.60 20.35
N SER A 9 -30.01 24.08 19.78
CA SER A 9 -30.48 23.65 18.46
C SER A 9 -29.52 24.08 17.33
N VAL A 10 -29.00 25.30 17.39
CA VAL A 10 -28.05 25.84 16.39
C VAL A 10 -26.71 25.13 16.51
N SER A 11 -26.22 24.85 17.72
CA SER A 11 -24.94 24.12 17.90
C SER A 11 -25.04 22.66 17.44
N SER A 12 -26.18 22.01 17.65
CA SER A 12 -26.42 20.64 17.15
C SER A 12 -26.47 20.58 15.64
N ALA A 13 -27.13 21.56 14.98
CA ALA A 13 -27.18 21.66 13.54
C ALA A 13 -25.79 21.96 12.92
N ALA A 14 -25.00 22.82 13.56
CA ALA A 14 -23.65 23.14 13.15
C ALA A 14 -22.72 21.92 13.24
N LEU A 15 -22.79 21.12 14.32
CA LEU A 15 -22.05 19.88 14.50
C LEU A 15 -22.44 18.84 13.45
N CYS A 16 -23.73 18.72 13.13
CA CYS A 16 -24.20 17.86 12.03
C CYS A 16 -23.69 18.32 10.68
N PHE A 17 -23.70 19.61 10.40
CA PHE A 17 -23.20 20.16 9.14
C PHE A 17 -21.70 19.91 8.98
N VAL A 18 -20.92 20.13 10.04
CA VAL A 18 -19.48 19.82 10.04
C VAL A 18 -19.24 18.31 9.85
N TYR A 19 -19.98 17.45 10.53
CA TYR A 19 -19.89 16.00 10.39
C TYR A 19 -20.21 15.52 8.97
N VAL A 20 -21.30 16.03 8.39
CA VAL A 20 -21.70 15.71 7.02
C VAL A 20 -20.69 16.20 6.00
N THR A 21 -20.16 17.42 6.22
CA THR A 21 -19.14 18.00 5.34
C THR A 21 -17.85 17.20 5.42
N VAL A 22 -17.41 16.81 6.61
CA VAL A 22 -16.22 15.95 6.81
C VAL A 22 -16.43 14.57 6.17
N LEU A 23 -17.59 13.95 6.34
CA LEU A 23 -17.90 12.67 5.68
C LEU A 23 -17.97 12.81 4.16
N SER A 24 -18.53 13.90 3.64
CA SER A 24 -18.59 14.16 2.20
C SER A 24 -17.21 14.39 1.61
N ILE A 25 -16.37 15.21 2.26
CA ILE A 25 -14.98 15.43 1.85
C ILE A 25 -14.19 14.12 1.91
N PHE A 26 -14.38 13.34 2.97
CA PHE A 26 -13.70 12.05 3.13
C PHE A 26 -14.14 11.03 2.07
N SER A 27 -15.43 10.99 1.74
CA SER A 27 -15.95 10.14 0.66
C SER A 27 -15.43 10.57 -0.71
N TYR A 28 -15.36 11.88 -0.97
CA TYR A 28 -14.90 12.43 -2.25
C TYR A 28 -13.41 12.16 -2.51
N SER A 29 -12.58 12.18 -1.46
CA SER A 29 -11.14 11.94 -1.59
C SER A 29 -10.78 10.45 -1.75
N VAL A 30 -11.68 9.53 -1.40
CA VAL A 30 -11.43 8.08 -1.41
C VAL A 30 -12.06 7.36 -2.61
N PHE A 31 -13.12 7.94 -3.22
CA PHE A 31 -13.92 7.27 -4.24
C PHE A 31 -14.12 8.16 -5.48
N GLU A 32 -13.27 7.98 -6.47
CA GLU A 32 -13.34 8.75 -7.72
C GLU A 32 -14.34 8.22 -8.76
N ASN A 33 -14.94 7.04 -8.54
CA ASN A 33 -15.96 6.47 -9.47
C ASN A 33 -16.78 5.36 -8.81
N ASP A 34 -18.09 5.59 -8.58
CA ASP A 34 -19.13 4.55 -8.79
C ASP A 34 -20.52 5.01 -8.31
N ASN A 35 -21.53 4.83 -9.15
CA ASN A 35 -22.94 5.18 -8.90
C ASN A 35 -23.58 4.43 -7.71
N ILE A 36 -23.07 3.26 -7.34
CA ILE A 36 -23.57 2.48 -6.20
C ILE A 36 -23.15 3.12 -4.86
N ILE A 37 -21.97 3.71 -4.80
CA ILE A 37 -21.44 4.36 -3.61
C ILE A 37 -22.18 5.66 -3.32
N SER A 38 -22.58 6.40 -4.38
CA SER A 38 -23.39 7.60 -4.22
C SER A 38 -24.75 7.28 -3.62
N SER A 39 -25.39 6.19 -4.03
CA SER A 39 -26.69 5.75 -3.52
C SER A 39 -26.64 5.29 -2.06
N ILE A 40 -25.60 4.54 -1.67
CA ILE A 40 -25.41 4.14 -0.26
C ILE A 40 -25.13 5.35 0.62
N ARG A 41 -24.36 6.33 0.12
CA ARG A 41 -24.07 7.60 0.80
C ARG A 41 -25.34 8.39 1.07
N GLU A 42 -26.24 8.51 0.08
CA GLU A 42 -27.52 9.23 0.21
C GLU A 42 -28.46 8.56 1.20
N ILE A 43 -28.52 7.22 1.21
CA ILE A 43 -29.32 6.44 2.16
C ILE A 43 -28.79 6.62 3.59
N CYS A 44 -27.48 6.52 3.82
CA CYS A 44 -26.89 6.74 5.15
C CYS A 44 -27.05 8.18 5.62
N PHE A 45 -26.98 9.15 4.70
CA PHE A 45 -27.19 10.56 4.97
C PHE A 45 -28.65 10.85 5.38
N SER A 46 -29.61 10.37 4.61
CA SER A 46 -31.04 10.57 4.88
C SER A 46 -31.46 9.90 6.18
N ALA A 47 -30.99 8.69 6.46
CA ALA A 47 -31.25 7.96 7.71
C ALA A 47 -30.67 8.70 8.93
N SER A 48 -29.50 9.30 8.82
CA SER A 48 -28.88 10.10 9.88
C SER A 48 -29.64 11.39 10.18
N LEU A 49 -30.15 12.07 9.14
CA LEU A 49 -30.99 13.28 9.29
C LEU A 49 -32.34 13.00 9.97
N VAL A 50 -33.00 11.88 9.58
CA VAL A 50 -34.27 11.48 10.17
C VAL A 50 -34.08 11.10 11.64
N ALA A 51 -33.03 10.36 11.99
CA ALA A 51 -32.71 10.00 13.37
C ALA A 51 -32.41 11.23 14.25
N LEU A 52 -31.74 12.25 13.71
CA LEU A 52 -31.48 13.51 14.40
C LEU A 52 -32.74 14.37 14.62
N GLY A 53 -33.62 14.43 13.63
CA GLY A 53 -34.88 15.16 13.72
C GLY A 53 -35.83 14.60 14.78
N MET A 54 -35.87 13.29 14.95
CA MET A 54 -36.72 12.61 15.96
C MET A 54 -36.23 12.76 17.40
N VAL A 55 -34.95 12.97 17.63
CA VAL A 55 -34.34 13.05 18.97
C VAL A 55 -34.42 14.45 19.58
N SER A 56 -34.58 15.51 18.74
CA SER A 56 -34.50 16.91 19.21
C SER A 56 -35.74 17.40 19.98
N THR A 57 -36.83 16.65 20.01
CA THR A 57 -38.13 17.17 20.49
C THR A 57 -38.57 16.75 21.89
N SER A 58 -37.87 15.80 22.56
CA SER A 58 -38.43 15.24 23.81
C SER A 58 -37.48 14.78 24.91
N LEU A 59 -36.16 15.01 24.82
CA LEU A 59 -35.20 14.45 25.83
C LEU A 59 -34.40 15.52 26.58
N SER A 60 -34.03 15.23 27.84
CA SER A 60 -33.08 16.08 28.58
C SER A 60 -31.75 16.23 27.85
N THR A 61 -31.11 17.39 27.97
CA THR A 61 -29.90 17.77 27.23
C THR A 61 -28.76 16.73 27.29
N SER A 62 -28.60 16.08 28.46
CA SER A 62 -27.58 15.04 28.68
C SER A 62 -27.87 13.71 27.92
N ALA A 63 -29.14 13.28 27.90
CA ALA A 63 -29.55 12.06 27.22
C ALA A 63 -29.46 12.25 25.67
N ALA A 64 -29.85 13.41 25.14
CA ALA A 64 -29.74 13.75 23.74
C ALA A 64 -28.28 13.71 23.27
N THR A 65 -27.34 14.25 24.05
CA THR A 65 -25.91 14.22 23.74
C THR A 65 -25.35 12.80 23.71
N LEU A 66 -25.73 11.94 24.64
CA LEU A 66 -25.30 10.55 24.67
C LEU A 66 -25.81 9.76 23.48
N ILE A 67 -27.06 9.98 23.06
CA ILE A 67 -27.64 9.34 21.88
C ILE A 67 -26.93 9.84 20.60
N GLN A 68 -26.66 11.13 20.50
CA GLN A 68 -25.91 11.69 19.36
C GLN A 68 -24.50 11.10 19.24
N LEU A 69 -23.78 10.96 20.35
CA LEU A 69 -22.48 10.28 20.38
C LEU A 69 -22.60 8.81 19.98
N GLY A 70 -23.62 8.10 20.46
CA GLY A 70 -23.89 6.71 20.08
C GLY A 70 -24.14 6.56 18.57
N VAL A 71 -24.97 7.41 17.99
CA VAL A 71 -25.24 7.44 16.54
C VAL A 71 -23.98 7.78 15.76
N PHE A 72 -23.18 8.73 16.24
CA PHE A 72 -21.89 9.08 15.63
C PHE A 72 -20.94 7.86 15.57
N PHE A 73 -20.71 7.19 16.70
CA PHE A 73 -19.82 6.04 16.75
C PHE A 73 -20.36 4.86 15.95
N LEU A 74 -21.66 4.66 15.93
CA LEU A 74 -22.29 3.59 15.15
C LEU A 74 -22.16 3.87 13.63
N SER A 75 -22.44 5.08 13.20
CA SER A 75 -22.27 5.50 11.80
C SER A 75 -20.82 5.40 11.35
N TYR A 76 -19.89 5.82 12.21
CA TYR A 76 -18.46 5.67 11.99
C TYR A 76 -18.05 4.19 11.89
N TYR A 77 -18.55 3.33 12.78
CA TYR A 77 -18.30 1.90 12.72
C TYR A 77 -18.82 1.25 11.44
N PHE A 78 -20.02 1.62 10.99
CA PHE A 78 -20.58 1.12 9.74
C PHE A 78 -19.81 1.65 8.52
N ALA A 79 -19.45 2.92 8.47
CA ALA A 79 -18.62 3.49 7.42
C ALA A 79 -17.25 2.80 7.35
N TYR A 80 -16.63 2.55 8.51
CA TYR A 80 -15.38 1.79 8.62
C TYR A 80 -15.54 0.34 8.11
N LYS A 81 -16.61 -0.36 8.49
CA LYS A 81 -16.88 -1.72 8.03
C LYS A 81 -17.13 -1.78 6.53
N ILE A 82 -17.93 -0.85 5.99
CA ILE A 82 -18.20 -0.75 4.55
C ILE A 82 -16.91 -0.46 3.79
N ASN A 83 -16.12 0.52 4.24
CA ASN A 83 -14.83 0.84 3.63
C ASN A 83 -13.88 -0.36 3.68
N ARG A 84 -13.80 -1.06 4.81
CA ARG A 84 -12.97 -2.28 4.95
C ARG A 84 -13.45 -3.41 4.06
N CYS A 85 -14.76 -3.61 3.92
CA CYS A 85 -15.32 -4.63 3.03
C CYS A 85 -15.09 -4.26 1.56
N TYR A 86 -15.17 -2.98 1.20
CA TYR A 86 -14.95 -2.50 -0.16
C TYR A 86 -13.47 -2.49 -0.54
N VAL A 87 -12.60 -2.00 0.34
CA VAL A 87 -11.14 -1.98 0.11
C VAL A 87 -10.54 -3.39 0.23
N ALA A 88 -11.06 -4.22 1.13
CA ALA A 88 -10.68 -5.64 1.23
C ALA A 88 -11.39 -6.53 0.20
N GLY A 89 -12.39 -6.00 -0.51
CA GLY A 89 -13.37 -6.77 -1.28
C GLY A 89 -13.10 -6.91 -2.76
N VAL A 90 -11.97 -6.42 -3.30
CA VAL A 90 -11.53 -6.87 -4.63
C VAL A 90 -11.07 -8.32 -4.49
N ARG A 91 -12.04 -9.23 -4.52
CA ARG A 91 -11.73 -10.67 -4.62
C ARG A 91 -11.04 -10.88 -5.95
N TYR A 92 -9.72 -11.13 -5.88
CA TYR A 92 -9.01 -11.61 -7.06
C TYR A 92 -9.64 -12.95 -7.48
N THR A 93 -9.87 -13.09 -8.76
CA THR A 93 -10.25 -14.38 -9.36
C THR A 93 -9.03 -15.29 -9.23
N SER A 94 -9.19 -16.43 -8.58
CA SER A 94 -8.12 -17.44 -8.54
C SER A 94 -7.79 -17.85 -9.97
N VAL A 95 -6.55 -17.66 -10.37
CA VAL A 95 -6.02 -18.01 -11.71
C VAL A 95 -5.01 -19.12 -11.51
N ASN A 96 -4.94 -20.05 -12.43
CA ASN A 96 -3.87 -21.04 -12.43
C ASN A 96 -2.56 -20.38 -12.90
N LEU A 97 -1.56 -20.33 -12.01
CA LEU A 97 -0.23 -19.79 -12.28
C LEU A 97 0.84 -20.88 -12.41
N ASP A 98 0.43 -22.13 -12.63
CA ASP A 98 1.39 -23.23 -12.81
C ASP A 98 2.35 -22.95 -13.98
N GLY A 99 3.62 -23.24 -13.78
CA GLY A 99 4.70 -22.90 -14.72
C GLY A 99 5.09 -21.41 -14.78
N LYS A 100 4.41 -20.51 -14.04
CA LYS A 100 4.76 -19.09 -13.98
C LYS A 100 5.70 -18.80 -12.81
N VAL A 101 6.70 -17.95 -13.04
CA VAL A 101 7.75 -17.60 -12.06
C VAL A 101 7.70 -16.11 -11.75
N TYR A 102 7.76 -15.79 -10.48
CA TYR A 102 7.68 -14.42 -9.97
C TYR A 102 8.81 -14.12 -9.00
N ILE A 103 9.45 -12.97 -9.15
CA ILE A 103 10.39 -12.42 -8.18
C ILE A 103 9.65 -11.35 -7.37
N ILE A 104 9.74 -11.43 -6.02
CA ILE A 104 9.11 -10.47 -5.13
C ILE A 104 10.15 -9.94 -4.16
N THR A 105 10.46 -8.65 -4.23
CA THR A 105 11.41 -8.03 -3.30
C THR A 105 10.73 -7.72 -1.96
N GLY A 106 11.45 -7.93 -0.84
CA GLY A 106 10.91 -7.70 0.50
C GLY A 106 9.74 -8.61 0.88
N SER A 107 9.77 -9.85 0.42
CA SER A 107 8.67 -10.82 0.54
C SER A 107 8.67 -11.65 1.83
N ASN A 108 9.46 -11.27 2.82
CA ASN A 108 9.49 -11.95 4.12
C ASN A 108 8.43 -11.42 5.12
N THR A 109 7.81 -10.26 4.86
CA THR A 109 6.79 -9.63 5.71
C THR A 109 5.81 -8.77 4.90
N GLY A 110 4.69 -8.39 5.51
CA GLY A 110 3.76 -7.39 4.97
C GLY A 110 3.15 -7.77 3.61
N LEU A 111 3.00 -6.77 2.75
CA LEU A 111 2.37 -6.93 1.42
C LEU A 111 3.13 -7.93 0.53
N GLY A 112 4.46 -7.88 0.53
CA GLY A 112 5.27 -8.81 -0.25
C GLY A 112 5.08 -10.26 0.18
N PHE A 113 4.96 -10.51 1.47
CA PHE A 113 4.69 -11.84 2.01
C PHE A 113 3.30 -12.36 1.61
N GLU A 114 2.25 -11.54 1.78
CA GLU A 114 0.89 -11.93 1.40
C GLU A 114 0.76 -12.13 -0.11
N THR A 115 1.43 -11.29 -0.92
CA THR A 115 1.51 -11.47 -2.38
C THR A 115 2.18 -12.80 -2.73
N ALA A 116 3.30 -13.12 -2.08
CA ALA A 116 4.01 -14.39 -2.29
C ALA A 116 3.11 -15.59 -1.94
N LYS A 117 2.45 -15.54 -0.79
CA LYS A 117 1.53 -16.59 -0.34
C LYS A 117 0.36 -16.79 -1.31
N GLN A 118 -0.20 -15.71 -1.85
CA GLN A 118 -1.29 -15.80 -2.84
C GLN A 118 -0.82 -16.40 -4.16
N ILE A 119 0.32 -15.96 -4.69
CA ILE A 119 0.89 -16.53 -5.93
C ILE A 119 1.20 -18.02 -5.73
N ALA A 120 1.72 -18.41 -4.57
CA ALA A 120 1.94 -19.81 -4.22
C ALA A 120 0.64 -20.62 -4.19
N SER A 121 -0.43 -20.08 -3.60
CA SER A 121 -1.74 -20.75 -3.54
C SER A 121 -2.38 -20.94 -4.92
N MET A 122 -1.97 -20.13 -5.91
CA MET A 122 -2.38 -20.23 -7.31
C MET A 122 -1.45 -21.14 -8.14
N GLY A 123 -0.46 -21.82 -7.51
CA GLY A 123 0.46 -22.75 -8.16
C GLY A 123 1.71 -22.12 -8.78
N GLY A 124 1.91 -20.79 -8.63
CA GLY A 124 3.09 -20.10 -9.16
C GLY A 124 4.38 -20.44 -8.41
N THR A 125 5.50 -20.34 -9.11
CA THR A 125 6.83 -20.42 -8.52
C THR A 125 7.27 -19.03 -8.05
N ILE A 126 7.79 -18.92 -6.83
CA ILE A 126 8.13 -17.65 -6.19
C ILE A 126 9.59 -17.61 -5.79
N ILE A 127 10.24 -16.50 -6.11
CA ILE A 127 11.57 -16.16 -5.62
C ILE A 127 11.39 -15.11 -4.52
N LEU A 128 11.60 -15.52 -3.27
CA LEU A 128 11.61 -14.62 -2.12
C LEU A 128 12.95 -13.88 -2.08
N ALA A 129 12.95 -12.65 -2.61
CA ALA A 129 14.14 -11.80 -2.72
C ALA A 129 14.23 -10.88 -1.49
N CYS A 130 15.04 -11.26 -0.49
CA CYS A 130 15.10 -10.60 0.81
C CYS A 130 16.53 -10.39 1.31
N ARG A 131 16.75 -9.32 2.10
CA ARG A 131 18.04 -9.04 2.71
C ARG A 131 18.46 -10.12 3.72
N SER A 132 17.54 -10.51 4.63
CA SER A 132 17.78 -11.58 5.58
C SER A 132 17.27 -12.91 5.03
N VAL A 133 18.19 -13.83 4.78
CA VAL A 133 17.91 -15.19 4.32
C VAL A 133 17.16 -15.98 5.40
N GLU A 134 17.47 -15.77 6.68
CA GLU A 134 16.85 -16.43 7.81
C GLU A 134 15.36 -16.09 7.89
N LYS A 135 15.02 -14.79 7.81
CA LYS A 135 13.62 -14.32 7.79
C LYS A 135 12.88 -14.82 6.56
N ALA A 136 13.55 -14.88 5.40
CA ALA A 136 12.95 -15.38 4.18
C ALA A 136 12.70 -16.91 4.23
N LYS A 137 13.59 -17.68 4.87
CA LYS A 137 13.35 -19.10 5.13
C LYS A 137 12.17 -19.34 6.07
N ALA A 138 12.06 -18.55 7.15
CA ALA A 138 10.90 -18.62 8.04
C ALA A 138 9.59 -18.28 7.28
N ALA A 139 9.59 -17.25 6.44
CA ALA A 139 8.45 -16.92 5.58
C ALA A 139 8.11 -18.05 4.60
N LYS A 140 9.10 -18.70 4.01
CA LYS A 140 8.92 -19.88 3.16
C LYS A 140 8.17 -20.99 3.89
N GLU A 141 8.58 -21.36 5.11
CA GLU A 141 7.92 -22.41 5.88
C GLU A 141 6.45 -22.07 6.16
N ILE A 142 6.14 -20.80 6.50
CA ILE A 142 4.76 -20.35 6.70
C ILE A 142 3.94 -20.44 5.41
N ILE A 143 4.51 -20.06 4.25
CA ILE A 143 3.84 -20.16 2.95
C ILE A 143 3.55 -21.64 2.63
N LEU A 144 4.51 -22.52 2.81
CA LEU A 144 4.34 -23.95 2.55
C LEU A 144 3.29 -24.59 3.46
N ALA A 145 3.25 -24.22 4.73
CA ALA A 145 2.24 -24.69 5.67
C ALA A 145 0.82 -24.18 5.36
N ALA A 146 0.71 -22.97 4.78
CA ALA A 146 -0.57 -22.33 4.48
C ALA A 146 -1.11 -22.63 3.07
N THR A 147 -0.33 -23.29 2.23
CA THR A 147 -0.69 -23.54 0.82
C THR A 147 -0.37 -24.99 0.45
N THR A 148 -0.97 -25.47 -0.64
CA THR A 148 -0.63 -26.79 -1.22
C THR A 148 0.59 -26.73 -2.16
N CYS A 149 1.35 -25.64 -2.10
CA CYS A 149 2.49 -25.39 -2.97
C CYS A 149 3.64 -26.36 -2.68
N SER A 150 4.27 -26.84 -3.74
CA SER A 150 5.48 -27.67 -3.60
C SER A 150 6.65 -26.85 -3.02
N VAL A 151 7.45 -27.48 -2.19
CA VAL A 151 8.68 -26.92 -1.59
C VAL A 151 9.65 -26.38 -2.65
N THR A 152 9.66 -26.98 -3.83
CA THR A 152 10.51 -26.57 -4.97
C THR A 152 10.05 -25.28 -5.64
N LYS A 153 8.79 -24.88 -5.45
CA LYS A 153 8.22 -23.66 -6.02
C LYS A 153 8.43 -22.42 -5.17
N VAL A 154 8.97 -22.55 -3.95
CA VAL A 154 9.30 -21.42 -3.08
C VAL A 154 10.81 -21.37 -2.87
N ILE A 155 11.48 -20.47 -3.57
CA ILE A 155 12.93 -20.35 -3.62
C ILE A 155 13.33 -19.06 -2.87
N VAL A 156 14.36 -19.16 -2.02
CA VAL A 156 14.90 -18.00 -1.30
C VAL A 156 16.22 -17.60 -1.94
N LEU A 157 16.32 -16.34 -2.36
CA LEU A 157 17.57 -15.73 -2.82
C LEU A 157 17.85 -14.44 -2.04
N LYS A 158 19.12 -14.24 -1.68
CA LYS A 158 19.55 -13.04 -0.96
C LYS A 158 19.54 -11.83 -1.89
N LEU A 159 18.86 -10.76 -1.48
CA LEU A 159 18.86 -9.47 -2.15
C LEU A 159 18.92 -8.35 -1.12
N ASP A 160 20.02 -7.61 -1.11
CA ASP A 160 20.15 -6.35 -0.35
C ASP A 160 20.11 -5.18 -1.34
N LEU A 161 19.05 -4.39 -1.23
CA LEU A 161 18.83 -3.22 -2.08
C LEU A 161 19.66 -1.99 -1.64
N CYS A 162 20.41 -2.09 -0.54
CA CYS A 162 21.36 -1.05 -0.14
C CYS A 162 22.73 -1.17 -0.83
N GLY A 163 22.93 -2.13 -1.74
CA GLY A 163 24.19 -2.31 -2.47
C GLY A 163 23.98 -2.85 -3.86
N PHE A 164 24.52 -2.17 -4.86
CA PHE A 164 24.36 -2.55 -6.28
C PHE A 164 25.04 -3.89 -6.61
N ASP A 165 26.11 -4.23 -5.92
CA ASP A 165 26.78 -5.53 -6.10
C ASP A 165 25.88 -6.69 -5.64
N SER A 166 25.10 -6.50 -4.58
CA SER A 166 24.11 -7.48 -4.15
C SER A 166 23.02 -7.69 -5.22
N VAL A 167 22.56 -6.60 -5.86
CA VAL A 167 21.59 -6.67 -6.95
C VAL A 167 22.17 -7.45 -8.14
N ARG A 168 23.41 -7.14 -8.55
CA ARG A 168 24.09 -7.86 -9.64
C ARG A 168 24.30 -9.35 -9.33
N LYS A 169 24.69 -9.64 -8.09
CA LYS A 169 24.88 -11.03 -7.63
C LYS A 169 23.55 -11.78 -7.64
N PHE A 170 22.48 -11.18 -7.14
CA PHE A 170 21.13 -11.77 -7.16
C PHE A 170 20.70 -12.16 -8.58
N VAL A 171 20.89 -11.25 -9.56
CA VAL A 171 20.55 -11.53 -10.96
C VAL A 171 21.37 -12.70 -11.52
N LYS A 172 22.67 -12.76 -11.19
CA LYS A 172 23.52 -13.92 -11.57
C LYS A 172 23.00 -15.22 -10.97
N GLU A 173 22.67 -15.22 -9.67
CA GLU A 173 22.13 -16.40 -8.98
C GLU A 173 20.77 -16.81 -9.56
N PHE A 174 19.89 -15.86 -9.87
CA PHE A 174 18.61 -16.14 -10.51
C PHE A 174 18.81 -16.80 -11.90
N ARG A 175 19.71 -16.29 -12.73
CA ARG A 175 20.02 -16.87 -14.04
C ARG A 175 20.52 -18.31 -13.99
N LEU A 176 21.25 -18.67 -12.94
CA LEU A 176 21.71 -20.06 -12.72
C LEU A 176 20.56 -21.05 -12.44
N LEU A 177 19.38 -20.55 -12.04
CA LEU A 177 18.20 -21.42 -11.87
C LEU A 177 17.58 -21.85 -13.21
N ASN A 178 17.95 -21.21 -14.33
CA ASN A 178 17.38 -21.45 -15.65
C ASN A 178 15.85 -21.43 -15.69
N LEU A 179 15.23 -20.54 -14.90
CA LEU A 179 13.78 -20.38 -14.81
C LEU A 179 13.33 -19.21 -15.68
N PRO A 180 12.18 -19.32 -16.37
CA PRO A 180 11.56 -18.18 -17.05
C PRO A 180 11.08 -17.17 -16.03
N LEU A 181 11.07 -15.87 -16.37
CA LEU A 181 10.58 -14.82 -15.46
C LEU A 181 9.30 -14.19 -16.00
N HIS A 182 8.17 -14.43 -15.34
CA HIS A 182 6.85 -13.93 -15.75
C HIS A 182 6.41 -12.67 -15.02
N GLY A 183 7.01 -12.38 -13.85
CA GLY A 183 6.72 -11.17 -13.13
C GLY A 183 7.82 -10.77 -12.16
N LEU A 184 8.08 -9.45 -12.13
CA LEU A 184 8.96 -8.81 -11.15
C LEU A 184 8.14 -7.83 -10.33
N ILE A 185 8.06 -8.07 -9.01
CA ILE A 185 7.32 -7.24 -8.09
C ILE A 185 8.33 -6.51 -7.21
N ASN A 186 8.60 -5.25 -7.55
CA ASN A 186 9.43 -4.31 -6.81
C ASN A 186 8.63 -3.77 -5.62
N ASN A 187 8.51 -4.57 -4.56
CA ASN A 187 7.69 -4.29 -3.41
C ASN A 187 8.47 -3.72 -2.22
N ALA A 188 9.73 -4.12 -2.03
CA ALA A 188 10.52 -3.68 -0.90
C ALA A 188 10.56 -2.15 -0.78
N GLY A 189 10.57 -1.67 0.46
CA GLY A 189 10.70 -0.25 0.75
C GLY A 189 11.10 -0.02 2.19
N VAL A 190 11.80 1.07 2.41
CA VAL A 190 12.26 1.52 3.72
C VAL A 190 11.95 3.00 3.93
N MET A 191 11.76 3.38 5.18
CA MET A 191 11.74 4.76 5.65
C MET A 191 12.74 4.88 6.78
N GLN A 192 13.44 5.99 6.88
CA GLN A 192 14.46 6.21 7.92
C GLN A 192 14.42 7.64 8.42
N ASN A 193 14.59 7.84 9.74
CA ASN A 193 14.57 9.17 10.33
C ASN A 193 15.79 10.00 9.93
N ASP A 194 16.95 9.37 9.89
CA ASP A 194 18.22 10.03 9.65
C ASP A 194 18.74 9.71 8.25
N ARG A 195 19.34 10.71 7.62
CA ARG A 195 20.03 10.51 6.35
C ARG A 195 21.25 9.62 6.54
N THR A 196 21.29 8.49 5.87
CA THR A 196 22.45 7.59 5.82
C THR A 196 22.84 7.30 4.39
N LEU A 197 24.10 6.94 4.18
CA LEU A 197 24.60 6.55 2.87
C LEU A 197 24.77 5.04 2.78
N THR A 198 24.55 4.50 1.60
CA THR A 198 24.91 3.12 1.24
C THR A 198 26.43 2.98 1.06
N GLN A 199 26.91 1.76 0.90
CA GLN A 199 28.32 1.52 0.56
C GLN A 199 28.73 2.13 -0.79
N ASP A 200 27.76 2.31 -1.69
CA ASP A 200 27.95 2.94 -2.99
C ASP A 200 27.94 4.49 -2.91
N GLY A 201 27.78 5.08 -1.72
CA GLY A 201 27.79 6.52 -1.48
C GLY A 201 26.49 7.26 -1.76
N PHE A 202 25.38 6.56 -2.01
CA PHE A 202 24.06 7.14 -2.28
C PHE A 202 23.17 7.19 -1.05
N GLU A 203 22.18 8.10 -1.03
CA GLU A 203 21.19 8.15 0.06
C GLU A 203 20.40 6.82 0.13
N MET A 204 20.29 6.26 1.33
CA MET A 204 19.88 4.88 1.54
C MET A 204 18.40 4.62 1.19
N VAL A 205 17.48 5.54 1.55
CA VAL A 205 16.05 5.37 1.26
C VAL A 205 15.78 5.45 -0.23
N PHE A 206 16.36 6.43 -0.92
CA PHE A 206 16.23 6.58 -2.37
C PHE A 206 16.87 5.41 -3.11
N THR A 207 18.02 4.94 -2.63
CA THR A 207 18.71 3.78 -3.22
C THR A 207 17.89 2.50 -3.08
N ALA A 208 17.48 2.17 -1.87
CA ALA A 208 16.74 0.92 -1.62
C ALA A 208 15.36 0.91 -2.29
N ASN A 209 14.64 2.05 -2.26
CA ASN A 209 13.28 2.11 -2.78
C ASN A 209 13.22 2.28 -4.30
N HIS A 210 14.20 2.94 -4.90
CA HIS A 210 14.18 3.29 -6.32
C HIS A 210 15.39 2.79 -7.10
N LEU A 211 16.61 3.27 -6.82
CA LEU A 211 17.76 3.01 -7.69
C LEU A 211 18.08 1.53 -7.85
N SER A 212 18.00 0.76 -6.76
CA SER A 212 18.28 -0.67 -6.80
C SER A 212 17.18 -1.45 -7.53
N HIS A 213 15.91 -1.05 -7.42
CA HIS A 213 14.82 -1.61 -8.20
C HIS A 213 14.93 -1.24 -9.69
N PHE A 214 15.35 0.00 -9.98
CA PHE A 214 15.67 0.42 -11.34
C PHE A 214 16.77 -0.46 -11.96
N LEU A 215 17.86 -0.65 -11.24
CA LEU A 215 18.96 -1.53 -11.67
C LEU A 215 18.49 -2.98 -11.85
N LEU A 216 17.78 -3.54 -10.86
CA LEU A 216 17.23 -4.90 -10.89
C LEU A 216 16.34 -5.12 -12.10
N THR A 217 15.43 -4.19 -12.36
CA THR A 217 14.49 -4.26 -13.47
C THR A 217 15.24 -4.25 -14.80
N ASN A 218 16.17 -3.30 -14.99
CA ASN A 218 16.94 -3.22 -16.25
C ASN A 218 17.81 -4.47 -16.50
N LEU A 219 18.36 -5.06 -15.46
CA LEU A 219 19.14 -6.30 -15.59
C LEU A 219 18.27 -7.53 -15.94
N LEU A 220 17.00 -7.54 -15.54
CA LEU A 220 16.05 -8.64 -15.78
C LEU A 220 15.11 -8.41 -16.97
N LEU A 221 15.23 -7.27 -17.67
CA LEU A 221 14.42 -6.98 -18.86
C LEU A 221 14.46 -8.09 -19.91
N PRO A 222 15.64 -8.64 -20.28
CA PRO A 222 15.70 -9.70 -21.30
C PRO A 222 14.84 -10.92 -20.93
N GLU A 223 14.88 -11.36 -19.69
CA GLU A 223 14.09 -12.50 -19.19
C GLU A 223 12.60 -12.21 -19.17
N LEU A 224 12.21 -10.97 -18.82
CA LEU A 224 10.82 -10.53 -18.83
C LEU A 224 10.26 -10.40 -20.24
N GLU A 225 11.03 -9.90 -21.19
CA GLU A 225 10.62 -9.76 -22.60
C GLU A 225 10.34 -11.13 -23.23
N LEU A 226 11.20 -12.12 -22.97
CA LEU A 226 11.03 -13.49 -23.48
C LEU A 226 9.69 -14.13 -23.08
N THR A 227 9.18 -13.79 -21.90
CA THR A 227 7.95 -14.38 -21.35
C THR A 227 6.72 -13.50 -21.52
N LYS A 228 6.85 -12.32 -22.11
CA LYS A 228 5.84 -11.24 -22.07
C LYS A 228 5.48 -10.89 -20.63
N GLY A 229 6.51 -10.83 -19.78
CA GLY A 229 6.38 -10.67 -18.36
C GLY A 229 5.84 -9.29 -17.95
N ARG A 230 5.58 -9.16 -16.65
CA ARG A 230 5.06 -7.94 -16.05
C ARG A 230 6.01 -7.40 -14.98
N VAL A 231 6.21 -6.09 -14.97
CA VAL A 231 6.88 -5.38 -13.87
C VAL A 231 5.83 -4.64 -13.05
N VAL A 232 5.83 -4.86 -11.74
CA VAL A 232 4.94 -4.17 -10.80
C VAL A 232 5.79 -3.39 -9.82
N ASN A 233 5.68 -2.06 -9.84
CA ASN A 233 6.36 -1.17 -8.92
C ASN A 233 5.40 -0.73 -7.81
N VAL A 234 5.69 -1.13 -6.56
CA VAL A 234 4.90 -0.70 -5.40
C VAL A 234 5.31 0.71 -5.01
N THR A 235 4.34 1.63 -5.08
CA THR A 235 4.51 3.03 -4.71
C THR A 235 3.64 3.38 -3.50
N SER A 236 3.48 4.65 -3.16
CA SER A 236 2.70 5.10 -2.02
C SER A 236 1.93 6.37 -2.36
N SER A 237 0.77 6.57 -1.76
CA SER A 237 0.02 7.83 -1.85
C SER A 237 0.79 9.04 -1.33
N LEU A 238 1.84 8.83 -0.53
CA LEU A 238 2.71 9.91 -0.06
C LEU A 238 3.41 10.66 -1.21
N HIS A 239 3.57 10.07 -2.40
CA HIS A 239 4.08 10.82 -3.56
C HIS A 239 3.25 12.07 -3.86
N LYS A 240 1.93 12.06 -3.53
CA LYS A 240 1.03 13.20 -3.73
C LYS A 240 1.32 14.39 -2.79
N SER A 241 2.11 14.20 -1.73
CA SER A 241 2.53 15.30 -0.85
C SER A 241 3.57 16.21 -1.49
N LEU A 242 4.22 15.77 -2.55
CA LEU A 242 5.17 16.56 -3.32
C LEU A 242 4.44 17.30 -4.45
N ARG A 243 4.80 18.57 -4.66
CA ARG A 243 4.33 19.34 -5.83
C ARG A 243 5.05 18.91 -7.09
N GLU A 244 6.35 18.61 -6.99
CA GLU A 244 7.22 18.22 -8.08
C GLU A 244 8.38 17.36 -7.57
N PHE A 245 9.06 16.67 -8.47
CA PHE A 245 10.27 15.93 -8.15
C PHE A 245 11.45 16.90 -8.05
N ASN A 246 12.19 16.83 -6.95
CA ASN A 246 13.35 17.70 -6.72
C ASN A 246 14.59 17.12 -7.42
N PHE A 247 14.82 17.55 -8.67
CA PHE A 247 15.99 17.14 -9.46
C PHE A 247 17.30 17.75 -8.95
N ASP A 248 17.23 18.89 -8.24
CA ASP A 248 18.42 19.59 -7.76
C ASP A 248 19.00 18.99 -6.47
N ASP A 249 18.22 18.12 -5.79
CA ASP A 249 18.61 17.46 -4.54
C ASP A 249 18.05 16.03 -4.46
N VAL A 250 18.31 15.23 -5.48
CA VAL A 250 17.81 13.85 -5.58
C VAL A 250 18.24 12.99 -4.39
N MET A 251 19.44 13.22 -3.87
CA MET A 251 20.04 12.46 -2.75
C MET A 251 19.80 13.11 -1.39
N SER A 252 18.92 14.11 -1.34
CA SER A 252 18.58 14.83 -0.10
C SER A 252 19.82 15.28 0.69
N GLU A 253 20.82 15.84 -0.02
CA GLU A 253 22.05 16.32 0.57
C GLU A 253 21.87 17.65 1.29
N ARG A 254 20.99 18.51 0.74
CA ARG A 254 20.69 19.83 1.27
C ARG A 254 19.54 19.80 2.27
N SER A 255 18.54 18.94 2.03
CA SER A 255 17.35 18.86 2.85
C SER A 255 16.85 17.41 2.91
N TYR A 256 16.97 16.82 4.10
CA TYR A 256 16.48 15.49 4.39
C TYR A 256 15.24 15.56 5.29
N SER A 257 14.20 14.82 4.95
CA SER A 257 13.08 14.57 5.85
C SER A 257 12.52 13.17 5.61
N LEU A 258 12.11 12.50 6.68
CA LEU A 258 11.56 11.14 6.66
C LEU A 258 10.50 10.96 5.55
N PHE A 259 9.50 11.82 5.55
CA PHE A 259 8.39 11.72 4.60
C PHE A 259 8.74 12.26 3.21
N GLY A 260 9.51 13.35 3.14
CA GLY A 260 9.89 13.97 1.86
C GLY A 260 10.78 13.06 1.03
N THR A 261 11.84 12.51 1.63
CA THR A 261 12.77 11.59 0.94
C THR A 261 12.05 10.30 0.52
N TYR A 262 11.22 9.74 1.40
CA TYR A 262 10.38 8.60 1.04
C TYR A 262 9.40 8.93 -0.09
N ALA A 263 8.66 10.03 0.00
CA ALA A 263 7.73 10.46 -1.04
C ALA A 263 8.42 10.66 -2.39
N GLN A 264 9.63 11.25 -2.38
CA GLN A 264 10.45 11.41 -3.59
C GLN A 264 10.84 10.06 -4.21
N SER A 265 11.25 9.08 -3.39
CA SER A 265 11.56 7.73 -3.88
C SER A 265 10.35 7.05 -4.51
N LYS A 266 9.14 7.26 -3.96
CA LYS A 266 7.89 6.70 -4.48
C LYS A 266 7.39 7.42 -5.73
N LEU A 267 7.62 8.73 -5.85
CA LEU A 267 7.38 9.49 -7.08
C LEU A 267 8.31 9.03 -8.21
N ALA A 268 9.59 8.80 -7.89
CA ALA A 268 10.55 8.23 -8.84
C ALA A 268 10.10 6.87 -9.41
N ASN A 269 9.51 6.00 -8.56
CA ASN A 269 8.96 4.72 -9.01
C ASN A 269 7.81 4.89 -10.00
N ILE A 270 6.97 5.91 -9.83
CA ILE A 270 5.89 6.24 -10.78
C ILE A 270 6.50 6.72 -12.10
N MET A 271 7.42 7.67 -12.04
CA MET A 271 8.09 8.21 -13.23
C MET A 271 8.81 7.11 -14.02
N PHE A 272 9.51 6.23 -13.31
CA PHE A 272 10.16 5.07 -13.90
C PHE A 272 9.17 4.14 -14.60
N THR A 273 8.02 3.88 -14.00
CA THR A 273 7.00 3.02 -14.60
C THR A 273 6.44 3.61 -15.89
N PHE A 274 6.15 4.91 -15.90
CA PHE A 274 5.70 5.60 -17.12
C PHE A 274 6.75 5.59 -18.23
N GLU A 275 8.01 5.85 -17.88
CA GLU A 275 9.10 5.82 -18.86
C GLU A 275 9.33 4.40 -19.39
N LEU A 276 9.27 3.39 -18.52
CA LEU A 276 9.36 1.99 -18.91
C LEU A 276 8.22 1.61 -19.86
N GLN A 277 6.98 2.01 -19.54
CA GLN A 277 5.82 1.76 -20.39
C GLN A 277 5.96 2.44 -21.75
N LYS A 278 6.43 3.68 -21.78
CA LYS A 278 6.64 4.43 -23.02
C LYS A 278 7.68 3.75 -23.93
N ARG A 279 8.81 3.32 -23.36
CA ARG A 279 9.87 2.64 -24.12
C ARG A 279 9.45 1.28 -24.64
N TYR A 280 8.64 0.58 -23.90
CA TYR A 280 8.21 -0.78 -24.19
C TYR A 280 6.75 -0.89 -24.64
N ALA A 281 6.11 0.22 -25.02
CA ALA A 281 4.72 0.24 -25.48
C ALA A 281 4.48 -0.69 -26.71
N LEU A 282 5.50 -0.87 -27.54
CA LEU A 282 5.47 -1.76 -28.72
C LEU A 282 6.10 -3.12 -28.46
N SER A 283 6.65 -3.35 -27.27
CA SER A 283 7.23 -4.61 -26.85
C SER A 283 6.19 -5.48 -26.13
N ASN A 284 6.58 -6.71 -25.84
CA ASN A 284 5.74 -7.65 -25.09
C ASN A 284 5.74 -7.41 -23.57
N LEU A 285 6.49 -6.42 -23.07
CA LEU A 285 6.55 -6.07 -21.65
C LEU A 285 5.34 -5.25 -21.25
N ASN A 286 4.76 -5.56 -20.11
CA ASN A 286 3.60 -4.85 -19.57
C ASN A 286 3.91 -4.29 -18.16
N PRO A 287 4.58 -3.12 -18.06
CA PRO A 287 4.86 -2.50 -16.77
C PRO A 287 3.59 -1.89 -16.15
N VAL A 288 3.41 -2.11 -14.86
CA VAL A 288 2.28 -1.59 -14.09
C VAL A 288 2.80 -1.00 -12.78
N HIS A 289 2.30 0.16 -12.41
CA HIS A 289 2.50 0.68 -11.05
C HIS A 289 1.30 0.33 -10.17
N PHE A 290 1.57 -0.02 -8.94
CA PHE A 290 0.55 -0.27 -7.92
C PHE A 290 0.70 0.74 -6.79
N ASN A 291 -0.29 1.62 -6.63
CA ASN A 291 -0.31 2.59 -5.55
C ASN A 291 -0.91 1.97 -4.29
N VAL A 292 -0.13 1.84 -3.25
CA VAL A 292 -0.65 1.53 -1.93
C VAL A 292 -1.14 2.82 -1.28
N HIS A 293 -2.44 2.98 -1.17
CA HIS A 293 -3.04 4.04 -0.37
C HIS A 293 -2.89 3.67 1.11
N LEU A 294 -1.79 4.09 1.73
CA LEU A 294 -1.74 4.15 3.18
C LEU A 294 -2.66 5.29 3.64
N LEU A 295 -3.79 4.96 4.23
CA LEU A 295 -4.62 5.88 4.99
C LEU A 295 -3.84 6.24 6.28
N PHE A 296 -2.94 7.22 6.16
CA PHE A 296 -2.02 7.61 7.23
C PHE A 296 -2.72 8.19 8.46
N ILE A 297 -3.97 8.64 8.34
CA ILE A 297 -4.73 9.23 9.45
C ILE A 297 -5.26 8.15 10.42
N PHE A 298 -5.42 6.90 9.98
CA PHE A 298 -5.90 5.80 10.80
C PHE A 298 -4.81 4.85 11.30
N CYS A 299 -3.63 4.86 10.68
CA CYS A 299 -2.53 4.00 11.07
C CYS A 299 -1.87 4.35 12.40
N ILE A 300 -1.99 5.57 12.92
CA ILE A 300 -1.43 5.90 14.24
C ILE A 300 -2.14 5.09 15.34
N HIS A 301 -3.43 4.81 15.21
CA HIS A 301 -4.18 4.01 16.20
C HIS A 301 -4.22 2.51 15.90
N LEU A 302 -4.24 2.12 14.61
CA LEU A 302 -4.23 0.71 14.23
C LEU A 302 -2.80 0.13 14.22
N SER A 303 -1.79 0.95 13.93
CA SER A 303 -0.38 0.56 14.06
C SER A 303 -0.01 0.26 15.51
N CYS A 304 -0.58 0.95 16.50
CA CYS A 304 -0.40 0.56 17.91
C CYS A 304 -1.04 -0.79 18.28
N ILE A 305 -2.06 -1.22 17.58
CA ILE A 305 -2.72 -2.52 17.80
C ILE A 305 -2.04 -3.63 16.99
N LEU A 306 -1.60 -3.35 15.77
CA LEU A 306 -0.88 -4.30 14.91
C LEU A 306 0.63 -4.35 15.21
N LEU A 307 1.23 -3.25 15.70
CA LEU A 307 2.64 -3.19 16.14
C LEU A 307 2.88 -3.89 17.48
N ARG A 308 1.84 -4.24 18.25
CA ARG A 308 2.00 -5.14 19.41
C ARG A 308 2.25 -6.59 19.00
N GLN A 309 2.11 -6.95 17.73
CA GLN A 309 2.38 -8.30 17.23
C GLN A 309 3.52 -8.41 16.21
N SER A 310 4.12 -7.32 15.75
CA SER A 310 5.33 -7.39 14.92
C SER A 310 6.17 -6.12 15.03
N ASN A 311 7.35 -6.25 15.60
CA ASN A 311 8.41 -5.24 15.59
C ASN A 311 9.01 -5.12 14.17
N ALA A 312 8.28 -4.56 13.22
CA ALA A 312 8.85 -4.18 11.93
C ALA A 312 7.93 -3.21 11.20
N LEU A 313 8.28 -1.94 11.17
CA LEU A 313 7.84 -0.99 10.17
C LEU A 313 8.51 -1.35 8.84
N CYS A 314 7.91 -2.26 8.06
CA CYS A 314 8.14 -2.36 6.63
C CYS A 314 6.85 -1.93 5.94
N VAL A 315 6.89 -0.76 5.32
CA VAL A 315 5.84 -0.27 4.42
C VAL A 315 6.06 -0.87 3.05
#